data_1367e7f5e25c263cd8d0014ed13a7288
#
_entry.id   1367e7f5e25c263cd8d0014ed13a7288
#
_cell.length_a   1.000
_cell.length_b   1.000
_cell.length_c   1.000
_cell.angle_alpha   90.00
_cell.angle_beta   90.00
_cell.angle_gamma   90.00
#
_symmetry.space_group_name_H-M   'P 1'
#
loop_
_entity.id
_entity.type
_entity.pdbx_description
1 polymer ?
#
loop_
_entity_poly.entity_id
_entity_poly.type
_entity_poly.pdbx_seq_one_letter_code
_entity_poly.pdbx_strand_id
1 'polypeptide(L)'
;MSTATKKPIKITSLKFYKTNEQAQLPVFATKQSACFDMYANLIMDESALYYGAVQTKQLPRRVSFDINSNRPYLQINNMERMLIPTGLIADIPVGFSVRLHSRSGLAFKQGVYLTNCEGVIDSDYVDPIFAMVTSISNVPVKIYNGDRICQGELVRCEKYTLDESDEAPTQKTDREGGFGSTGV
;
A
#
# COMPACT_ATOMS: atom_id res chain seq x y z
N MET A 1 18.07 -18.24 40.33
CA MET A 1 17.54 -18.16 38.96
C MET A 1 16.41 -17.13 38.95
N SER A 2 16.66 -15.95 38.36
CA SER A 2 15.65 -14.87 38.29
C SER A 2 14.67 -15.17 37.16
N THR A 3 13.41 -15.45 37.53
CA THR A 3 12.30 -15.56 36.58
C THR A 3 11.94 -14.17 36.10
N ALA A 4 12.50 -13.75 34.99
CA ALA A 4 12.08 -12.53 34.33
C ALA A 4 10.60 -12.68 33.92
N THR A 5 9.71 -12.04 34.65
CA THR A 5 8.30 -11.93 34.27
C THR A 5 8.19 -11.16 32.95
N LYS A 6 7.87 -11.86 31.86
CA LYS A 6 7.58 -11.23 30.55
C LYS A 6 6.40 -10.28 30.75
N LYS A 7 6.64 -8.97 30.60
CA LYS A 7 5.55 -7.99 30.54
C LYS A 7 4.56 -8.40 29.44
N PRO A 8 3.24 -8.34 29.67
CA PRO A 8 2.26 -8.68 28.66
C PRO A 8 2.48 -7.77 27.42
N ILE A 9 2.50 -8.38 26.25
CA ILE A 9 2.57 -7.65 24.97
C ILE A 9 1.26 -6.87 24.86
N LYS A 10 1.35 -5.53 24.88
CA LYS A 10 0.19 -4.67 24.63
C LYS A 10 -0.17 -4.77 23.17
N ILE A 11 -1.26 -5.45 22.84
CA ILE A 11 -1.78 -5.55 21.48
C ILE A 11 -2.42 -4.19 21.13
N THR A 12 -1.93 -3.54 20.09
CA THR A 12 -2.51 -2.31 19.55
C THR A 12 -3.60 -2.69 18.55
N SER A 13 -4.78 -2.09 18.67
CA SER A 13 -5.89 -2.32 17.74
C SER A 13 -5.83 -1.31 16.59
N LEU A 14 -5.84 -1.79 15.35
CA LEU A 14 -6.09 -1.03 14.14
C LEU A 14 -7.52 -1.34 13.68
N LYS A 15 -8.35 -0.33 13.50
CA LYS A 15 -9.74 -0.50 13.09
C LYS A 15 -9.94 -0.02 11.66
N PHE A 16 -10.95 -0.59 10.98
CA PHE A 16 -11.34 -0.19 9.63
C PHE A 16 -12.84 0.04 9.57
N TYR A 17 -13.22 1.15 8.97
CA TYR A 17 -14.59 1.44 8.57
C TYR A 17 -14.78 1.05 7.10
N LYS A 18 -15.86 0.32 6.79
CA LYS A 18 -16.24 -0.05 5.43
C LYS A 18 -17.11 1.04 4.83
N THR A 19 -16.73 1.59 3.68
CA THR A 19 -17.51 2.62 2.99
C THR A 19 -18.74 2.06 2.30
N ASN A 20 -18.80 0.73 2.09
CA ASN A 20 -19.92 -0.02 1.53
C ASN A 20 -19.88 -1.48 1.99
N GLU A 21 -20.99 -2.20 1.82
CA GLU A 21 -21.12 -3.59 2.28
C GLU A 21 -20.20 -4.58 1.55
N GLN A 22 -19.83 -4.30 0.30
CA GLN A 22 -18.97 -5.17 -0.52
C GLN A 22 -17.50 -5.08 -0.14
N ALA A 23 -17.08 -4.01 0.55
CA ALA A 23 -15.71 -3.86 1.00
C ALA A 23 -15.29 -4.99 1.94
N GLN A 24 -14.08 -5.52 1.75
CA GLN A 24 -13.53 -6.61 2.54
C GLN A 24 -12.55 -6.07 3.57
N LEU A 25 -12.70 -6.52 4.82
CA LEU A 25 -11.72 -6.21 5.87
C LEU A 25 -10.38 -6.86 5.56
N PRO A 26 -9.26 -6.20 5.91
CA PRO A 26 -7.93 -6.79 5.76
C PRO A 26 -7.76 -8.04 6.60
N VAL A 27 -6.97 -8.99 6.12
CA VAL A 27 -6.69 -10.22 6.85
C VAL A 27 -5.20 -10.59 6.79
N PHE A 28 -4.69 -11.18 7.84
CA PHE A 28 -3.38 -11.83 7.84
C PHE A 28 -3.51 -13.20 7.18
N ALA A 29 -2.72 -13.46 6.14
CA ALA A 29 -2.75 -14.75 5.42
C ALA A 29 -2.36 -15.93 6.32
N THR A 30 -1.46 -15.71 7.28
CA THR A 30 -1.02 -16.69 8.27
C THR A 30 -0.87 -16.02 9.64
N LYS A 31 -0.78 -16.83 10.71
CA LYS A 31 -0.56 -16.33 12.08
C LYS A 31 0.78 -15.57 12.28
N GLN A 32 1.72 -15.74 11.37
CA GLN A 32 3.05 -15.10 11.42
C GLN A 32 3.27 -14.11 10.27
N SER A 33 2.24 -13.80 9.48
CA SER A 33 2.34 -12.74 8.47
C SER A 33 2.64 -11.41 9.15
N ALA A 34 3.65 -10.69 8.68
CA ALA A 34 3.97 -9.34 9.13
C ALA A 34 2.93 -8.32 8.63
N CYS A 35 2.43 -8.54 7.40
CA CYS A 35 1.48 -7.66 6.74
C CYS A 35 0.12 -8.35 6.59
N PHE A 36 -0.95 -7.56 6.59
CA PHE A 36 -2.30 -7.97 6.22
C PHE A 36 -2.57 -7.67 4.74
N ASP A 37 -3.29 -8.56 4.06
CA ASP A 37 -3.71 -8.33 2.67
C ASP A 37 -4.87 -7.32 2.59
N MET A 38 -4.84 -6.43 1.60
CA MET A 38 -5.92 -5.51 1.25
C MET A 38 -6.47 -5.83 -0.14
N TYR A 39 -7.77 -5.62 -0.31
CA TYR A 39 -8.52 -6.09 -1.46
C TYR A 39 -9.03 -4.93 -2.31
N ALA A 40 -9.11 -5.13 -3.62
CA ALA A 40 -9.82 -4.24 -4.53
C ALA A 40 -11.33 -4.28 -4.22
N ASN A 41 -11.94 -3.10 -4.08
CA ASN A 41 -13.38 -2.93 -3.93
C ASN A 41 -13.91 -2.19 -5.16
N LEU A 42 -14.36 -2.96 -6.16
CA LEU A 42 -14.80 -2.45 -7.46
C LEU A 42 -16.31 -2.58 -7.58
N ILE A 43 -16.99 -1.44 -7.60
CA ILE A 43 -18.46 -1.38 -7.70
C ILE A 43 -18.82 -1.05 -9.14
N MET A 44 -19.81 -1.76 -9.69
CA MET A 44 -20.34 -1.46 -11.03
C MET A 44 -20.83 -0.03 -11.12
N ASP A 45 -20.65 0.58 -12.30
CA ASP A 45 -21.00 1.96 -12.61
C ASP A 45 -20.11 3.04 -11.94
N GLU A 46 -19.21 2.65 -11.05
CA GLU A 46 -18.15 3.53 -10.54
C GLU A 46 -16.93 3.59 -11.47
N SER A 47 -16.06 4.55 -11.21
CA SER A 47 -14.82 4.75 -11.97
C SER A 47 -13.64 4.93 -11.02
N ALA A 48 -12.50 4.33 -11.38
CA ALA A 48 -11.21 4.63 -10.78
C ALA A 48 -10.52 5.76 -11.55
N LEU A 49 -9.71 6.54 -10.85
CA LEU A 49 -8.89 7.58 -11.46
C LEU A 49 -7.55 6.99 -11.92
N TYR A 50 -7.13 7.36 -13.13
CA TYR A 50 -5.85 6.90 -13.67
C TYR A 50 -5.13 7.98 -14.47
N TYR A 51 -3.82 7.79 -14.65
CA TYR A 51 -2.98 8.50 -15.60
C TYR A 51 -2.45 7.50 -16.63
N GLY A 52 -2.56 7.84 -17.92
CA GLY A 52 -1.91 7.08 -18.99
C GLY A 52 -0.38 7.27 -18.98
N ALA A 53 0.33 6.45 -19.76
CA ALA A 53 1.80 6.46 -19.83
C ALA A 53 2.38 7.85 -20.15
N VAL A 54 1.74 8.57 -21.06
CA VAL A 54 2.19 9.90 -21.53
C VAL A 54 1.22 11.04 -21.20
N GLN A 55 0.16 10.76 -20.47
CA GLN A 55 -0.87 11.76 -20.17
C GLN A 55 -0.53 12.54 -18.89
N THR A 56 -0.75 13.85 -18.97
CA THR A 56 -0.58 14.79 -17.85
C THR A 56 -1.88 15.08 -17.09
N LYS A 57 -3.02 14.58 -17.60
CA LYS A 57 -4.35 14.77 -16.99
C LYS A 57 -4.87 13.46 -16.44
N GLN A 58 -5.50 13.55 -15.28
CA GLN A 58 -6.22 12.47 -14.66
C GLN A 58 -7.52 12.17 -15.44
N LEU A 59 -7.79 10.91 -15.67
CA LEU A 59 -8.97 10.43 -16.39
C LEU A 59 -9.73 9.39 -15.55
N PRO A 60 -11.06 9.30 -15.68
CA PRO A 60 -11.82 8.22 -15.09
C PRO A 60 -11.75 6.97 -15.96
N ARG A 61 -11.61 5.79 -15.35
CA ARG A 61 -11.79 4.49 -16.01
C ARG A 61 -12.93 3.74 -15.33
N ARG A 62 -13.99 3.47 -16.09
CA ARG A 62 -15.15 2.73 -15.60
C ARG A 62 -14.78 1.30 -15.20
N VAL A 63 -15.38 0.84 -14.13
CA VAL A 63 -15.42 -0.57 -13.78
C VAL A 63 -16.19 -1.32 -14.86
N SER A 64 -15.58 -2.36 -15.41
CA SER A 64 -16.16 -3.25 -16.42
C SER A 64 -16.55 -4.58 -15.80
N PHE A 65 -17.37 -5.36 -16.50
CA PHE A 65 -17.79 -6.68 -16.03
C PHE A 65 -17.27 -7.78 -16.96
N ASP A 66 -16.66 -8.79 -16.37
CA ASP A 66 -16.18 -9.97 -17.09
C ASP A 66 -17.18 -11.11 -16.92
N ILE A 67 -17.90 -11.42 -18.00
CA ILE A 67 -18.95 -12.46 -18.02
C ILE A 67 -18.35 -13.85 -17.71
N ASN A 68 -17.12 -14.12 -18.14
CA ASN A 68 -16.50 -15.43 -17.96
C ASN A 68 -16.14 -15.71 -16.50
N SER A 69 -15.62 -14.71 -15.80
CA SER A 69 -15.29 -14.81 -14.37
C SER A 69 -16.45 -14.40 -13.45
N ASN A 70 -17.52 -13.83 -14.00
CA ASN A 70 -18.66 -13.26 -13.28
C ASN A 70 -18.23 -12.23 -12.22
N ARG A 71 -17.25 -11.36 -12.56
CA ARG A 71 -16.65 -10.38 -11.63
C ARG A 71 -16.47 -9.01 -12.28
N PRO A 72 -16.69 -7.91 -11.51
CA PRO A 72 -16.24 -6.58 -11.89
C PRO A 72 -14.70 -6.53 -11.99
N TYR A 73 -14.17 -5.72 -12.91
CA TYR A 73 -12.73 -5.51 -13.05
C TYR A 73 -12.39 -4.10 -13.53
N LEU A 74 -11.16 -3.71 -13.25
CA LEU A 74 -10.46 -2.58 -13.88
C LEU A 74 -9.29 -3.13 -14.69
N GLN A 75 -9.11 -2.61 -15.91
CA GLN A 75 -7.96 -2.94 -16.73
C GLN A 75 -6.90 -1.85 -16.59
N ILE A 76 -5.66 -2.25 -16.32
CA ILE A 76 -4.49 -1.38 -16.32
C ILE A 76 -3.56 -1.80 -17.46
N ASN A 77 -3.15 -0.82 -18.28
CA ASN A 77 -2.24 -1.03 -19.40
C ASN A 77 -0.80 -0.70 -19.02
N ASN A 78 0.13 -0.99 -19.93
CA ASN A 78 1.55 -0.69 -19.71
C ASN A 78 1.77 0.78 -19.34
N MET A 79 2.58 1.03 -18.31
CA MET A 79 2.96 2.35 -17.78
C MET A 79 1.80 3.24 -17.30
N GLU A 80 0.59 2.74 -17.24
CA GLU A 80 -0.51 3.45 -16.57
C GLU A 80 -0.35 3.43 -15.05
N ARG A 81 -0.86 4.46 -14.38
CA ARG A 81 -0.96 4.57 -12.92
C ARG A 81 -2.43 4.74 -12.55
N MET A 82 -2.90 3.95 -11.60
CA MET A 82 -4.33 3.90 -11.25
C MET A 82 -4.52 3.85 -9.73
N LEU A 83 -5.51 4.55 -9.25
CA LEU A 83 -5.96 4.47 -7.86
C LEU A 83 -7.03 3.37 -7.76
N ILE A 84 -6.67 2.22 -7.21
CA ILE A 84 -7.61 1.12 -6.97
C ILE A 84 -8.25 1.30 -5.60
N PRO A 85 -9.58 1.46 -5.51
CA PRO A 85 -10.27 1.64 -4.24
C PRO A 85 -10.24 0.36 -3.40
N THR A 86 -10.10 0.50 -2.09
CA THR A 86 -10.22 -0.60 -1.13
C THR A 86 -11.58 -0.66 -0.45
N GLY A 87 -12.36 0.43 -0.53
CA GLY A 87 -13.61 0.59 0.19
C GLY A 87 -13.46 0.71 1.70
N LEU A 88 -12.26 1.09 2.18
CA LEU A 88 -11.93 1.15 3.60
C LEU A 88 -11.38 2.51 4.00
N ILE A 89 -11.72 2.94 5.21
CA ILE A 89 -11.08 4.03 5.96
C ILE A 89 -10.45 3.41 7.20
N ALA A 90 -9.19 3.77 7.51
CA ALA A 90 -8.51 3.27 8.71
C ALA A 90 -8.64 4.25 9.88
N ASP A 91 -8.96 3.72 11.08
CA ASP A 91 -8.85 4.43 12.35
C ASP A 91 -7.48 4.05 12.97
N ILE A 92 -6.46 4.82 12.61
CA ILE A 92 -5.06 4.55 12.97
C ILE A 92 -4.77 5.21 14.32
N PRO A 93 -4.27 4.46 15.33
CA PRO A 93 -3.93 5.04 16.62
C PRO A 93 -2.84 6.11 16.51
N VAL A 94 -2.98 7.20 17.28
CA VAL A 94 -1.97 8.26 17.36
C VAL A 94 -0.59 7.68 17.71
N GLY A 95 0.44 8.11 16.99
CA GLY A 95 1.81 7.58 17.12
C GLY A 95 2.09 6.34 16.27
N PHE A 96 1.16 6.02 15.34
CA PHE A 96 1.34 4.98 14.34
C PHE A 96 0.98 5.51 12.95
N SER A 97 1.44 4.79 11.93
CA SER A 97 1.01 4.92 10.54
C SER A 97 0.72 3.54 9.97
N VAL A 98 -0.09 3.46 8.92
CA VAL A 98 -0.18 2.25 8.10
C VAL A 98 0.72 2.43 6.88
N ARG A 99 1.59 1.43 6.65
CA ARG A 99 2.44 1.36 5.47
C ARG A 99 1.86 0.35 4.49
N LEU A 100 1.75 0.75 3.23
CA LEU A 100 1.28 -0.12 2.16
C LEU A 100 2.46 -0.57 1.31
N HIS A 101 2.54 -1.87 1.07
CA HIS A 101 3.60 -2.51 0.30
C HIS A 101 3.04 -3.24 -0.91
N SER A 102 3.84 -3.34 -1.97
CA SER A 102 3.54 -4.17 -3.12
C SER A 102 3.47 -5.65 -2.71
N ARG A 103 2.59 -6.41 -3.36
CA ARG A 103 2.56 -7.86 -3.21
C ARG A 103 3.52 -8.51 -4.20
N SER A 104 4.46 -9.30 -3.68
CA SER A 104 5.48 -9.98 -4.50
C SER A 104 4.88 -10.79 -5.66
N GLY A 105 3.80 -11.53 -5.39
CA GLY A 105 3.14 -12.35 -6.41
C GLY A 105 2.51 -11.53 -7.54
N LEU A 106 1.91 -10.37 -7.23
CA LEU A 106 1.32 -9.48 -8.22
C LEU A 106 2.43 -8.77 -9.03
N ALA A 107 3.45 -8.27 -8.35
CA ALA A 107 4.58 -7.61 -8.98
C ALA A 107 5.37 -8.55 -9.89
N PHE A 108 5.75 -9.72 -9.39
CA PHE A 108 6.60 -10.67 -10.14
C PHE A 108 5.87 -11.33 -11.31
N LYS A 109 4.61 -11.78 -11.10
CA LYS A 109 3.88 -12.55 -12.12
C LYS A 109 3.15 -11.68 -13.14
N GLN A 110 2.70 -10.49 -12.75
CA GLN A 110 1.85 -9.64 -13.59
C GLN A 110 2.45 -8.26 -13.86
N GLY A 111 3.59 -7.93 -13.26
CA GLY A 111 4.22 -6.62 -13.43
C GLY A 111 3.43 -5.46 -12.85
N VAL A 112 2.54 -5.72 -11.87
CA VAL A 112 1.73 -4.69 -11.20
C VAL A 112 2.20 -4.49 -9.77
N TYR A 113 2.53 -3.25 -9.42
CA TYR A 113 3.07 -2.90 -8.10
C TYR A 113 2.67 -1.47 -7.70
N LEU A 114 2.95 -1.06 -6.46
CA LEU A 114 2.65 0.29 -6.00
C LEU A 114 3.56 1.31 -6.68
N THR A 115 2.96 2.32 -7.31
CA THR A 115 3.66 3.37 -8.05
C THR A 115 4.59 4.21 -7.15
N ASN A 116 4.20 4.42 -5.91
CA ASN A 116 4.95 5.18 -4.91
C ASN A 116 5.92 4.31 -4.07
N CYS A 117 6.19 3.07 -4.50
CA CYS A 117 7.00 2.07 -3.81
C CYS A 117 6.43 1.66 -2.45
N GLU A 118 6.19 2.61 -1.56
CA GLU A 118 5.52 2.47 -0.27
C GLU A 118 4.43 3.53 -0.14
N GLY A 119 3.21 3.13 0.22
CA GLY A 119 2.14 4.05 0.62
C GLY A 119 2.26 4.36 2.11
N VAL A 120 2.16 5.64 2.49
CA VAL A 120 2.16 6.07 3.89
C VAL A 120 0.79 6.64 4.20
N ILE A 121 0.12 6.07 5.21
CA ILE A 121 -1.18 6.54 5.69
C ILE A 121 -0.98 7.00 7.13
N ASP A 122 -1.11 8.29 7.35
CA ASP A 122 -0.94 8.93 8.64
C ASP A 122 -2.16 8.72 9.55
N SER A 123 -1.99 8.90 10.86
CA SER A 123 -3.07 8.68 11.83
C SER A 123 -4.20 9.72 11.76
N ASP A 124 -3.97 10.85 11.10
CA ASP A 124 -4.96 11.89 10.84
C ASP A 124 -5.60 11.83 9.44
N TYR A 125 -5.21 10.83 8.62
CA TYR A 125 -5.85 10.59 7.33
C TYR A 125 -7.15 9.80 7.54
N VAL A 126 -8.29 10.46 7.28
CA VAL A 126 -9.64 9.93 7.54
C VAL A 126 -10.47 9.71 6.27
N ASP A 127 -9.81 9.72 5.13
CA ASP A 127 -10.44 9.47 3.83
C ASP A 127 -10.29 8.00 3.38
N PRO A 128 -11.02 7.56 2.33
CA PRO A 128 -10.89 6.22 1.78
C PRO A 128 -9.48 5.89 1.29
N ILE A 129 -9.01 4.70 1.59
CA ILE A 129 -7.71 4.19 1.19
C ILE A 129 -7.76 3.67 -0.25
N PHE A 130 -6.79 4.11 -1.06
CA PHE A 130 -6.55 3.62 -2.41
C PHE A 130 -5.16 2.98 -2.51
N ALA A 131 -5.05 1.89 -3.25
CA ALA A 131 -3.77 1.40 -3.71
C ALA A 131 -3.41 2.09 -5.03
N MET A 132 -2.34 2.90 -5.02
CA MET A 132 -1.82 3.54 -6.24
C MET A 132 -0.92 2.54 -6.95
N VAL A 133 -1.41 1.94 -8.04
CA VAL A 133 -0.67 0.90 -8.76
C VAL A 133 -0.22 1.36 -10.14
N THR A 134 0.89 0.78 -10.61
CA THR A 134 1.35 0.87 -12.00
C THR A 134 1.55 -0.52 -12.58
N SER A 135 1.51 -0.63 -13.91
CA SER A 135 1.82 -1.85 -14.64
C SER A 135 3.01 -1.64 -15.58
N ILE A 136 3.98 -2.56 -15.55
CA ILE A 136 5.04 -2.68 -16.55
C ILE A 136 4.82 -3.88 -17.49
N SER A 137 3.65 -4.51 -17.41
CA SER A 137 3.29 -5.63 -18.28
C SER A 137 3.08 -5.14 -19.72
N ASN A 138 3.61 -5.86 -20.70
CA ASN A 138 3.40 -5.58 -22.11
C ASN A 138 1.99 -5.92 -22.61
N VAL A 139 1.19 -6.61 -21.77
CA VAL A 139 -0.21 -6.92 -22.03
C VAL A 139 -1.10 -6.27 -20.97
N PRO A 140 -2.34 -5.90 -21.31
CA PRO A 140 -3.27 -5.37 -20.31
C PRO A 140 -3.51 -6.35 -19.16
N VAL A 141 -3.50 -5.86 -17.93
CA VAL A 141 -3.76 -6.66 -16.74
C VAL A 141 -5.14 -6.29 -16.18
N LYS A 142 -5.96 -7.30 -15.90
CA LYS A 142 -7.23 -7.11 -15.21
C LYS A 142 -7.06 -7.29 -13.71
N ILE A 143 -7.52 -6.32 -12.94
CA ILE A 143 -7.65 -6.39 -11.49
C ILE A 143 -9.13 -6.57 -11.20
N TYR A 144 -9.50 -7.67 -10.59
CA TYR A 144 -10.90 -8.00 -10.30
C TYR A 144 -11.31 -7.56 -8.90
N ASN A 145 -12.60 -7.32 -8.73
CA ASN A 145 -13.15 -7.10 -7.39
C ASN A 145 -12.78 -8.24 -6.45
N GLY A 146 -12.30 -7.92 -5.25
CA GLY A 146 -11.82 -8.89 -4.26
C GLY A 146 -10.41 -9.44 -4.53
N ASP A 147 -9.69 -8.99 -5.55
CA ASP A 147 -8.27 -9.32 -5.70
C ASP A 147 -7.44 -8.64 -4.63
N ARG A 148 -6.45 -9.35 -4.11
CA ARG A 148 -5.46 -8.78 -3.17
C ARG A 148 -4.49 -7.89 -3.94
N ILE A 149 -4.56 -6.57 -3.73
CA ILE A 149 -3.84 -5.56 -4.52
C ILE A 149 -2.57 -5.02 -3.85
N CYS A 150 -2.58 -4.94 -2.54
CA CYS A 150 -1.42 -4.54 -1.74
C CYS A 150 -1.48 -5.25 -0.38
N GLN A 151 -0.48 -5.01 0.43
CA GLN A 151 -0.43 -5.48 1.81
C GLN A 151 -0.06 -4.32 2.72
N GLY A 152 -0.59 -4.32 3.94
CA GLY A 152 -0.38 -3.24 4.90
C GLY A 152 0.20 -3.73 6.21
N GLU A 153 0.92 -2.87 6.90
CA GLU A 153 1.38 -3.08 8.27
C GLU A 153 1.18 -1.82 9.12
N LEU A 154 0.98 -2.01 10.42
CA LEU A 154 0.92 -0.93 11.40
C LEU A 154 2.33 -0.67 11.94
N VAL A 155 2.86 0.53 11.70
CA VAL A 155 4.22 0.93 12.10
C VAL A 155 4.15 2.01 13.16
N ARG A 156 4.96 1.88 14.21
CA ARG A 156 5.12 2.92 15.22
C ARG A 156 5.93 4.08 14.65
N CYS A 157 5.44 5.30 14.81
CA CYS A 157 6.14 6.52 14.39
C CYS A 157 6.90 7.11 15.59
N GLU A 158 8.21 7.22 15.46
CA GLU A 158 9.02 7.95 16.42
C GLU A 158 8.78 9.46 16.25
N LYS A 159 8.70 10.17 17.37
CA LYS A 159 8.60 11.64 17.35
C LYS A 159 9.99 12.25 17.41
N TYR A 160 10.28 13.15 16.52
CA TYR A 160 11.52 13.92 16.47
C TYR A 160 11.25 15.34 15.98
N THR A 161 12.17 16.24 16.25
CA THR A 161 12.18 17.59 15.69
C THR A 161 13.04 17.64 14.43
N LEU A 162 12.75 18.59 13.56
CA LEU A 162 13.57 18.88 12.39
C LEU A 162 14.24 20.23 12.67
N ASP A 163 15.53 20.20 12.96
CA ASP A 163 16.31 21.37 13.30
C ASP A 163 17.40 21.61 12.25
N GLU A 164 17.64 22.86 11.90
CA GLU A 164 18.77 23.26 11.07
C GLU A 164 20.06 23.13 11.87
N SER A 165 21.13 22.61 11.23
CA SER A 165 22.45 22.54 11.83
C SER A 165 23.38 23.54 11.15
N ASP A 166 24.03 24.38 11.92
CA ASP A 166 25.03 25.34 11.44
C ASP A 166 26.34 24.68 11.02
N GLU A 167 26.55 23.42 11.40
CA GLU A 167 27.76 22.67 11.11
C GLU A 167 27.44 21.36 10.34
N ALA A 168 28.32 21.03 9.39
CA ALA A 168 28.23 19.75 8.70
C ALA A 168 28.50 18.59 9.65
N PRO A 169 27.77 17.46 9.52
CA PRO A 169 28.03 16.29 10.36
C PRO A 169 29.42 15.73 10.13
N THR A 170 30.09 15.37 11.23
CA THR A 170 31.42 14.77 11.20
C THR A 170 31.37 13.30 10.75
N GLN A 171 32.43 12.84 10.14
CA GLN A 171 32.63 11.43 9.77
C GLN A 171 32.54 10.53 11.02
N LYS A 172 31.68 9.51 10.98
CA LYS A 172 31.43 8.59 12.12
C LYS A 172 32.09 7.22 11.96
N THR A 173 32.52 6.86 10.75
CA THR A 173 33.15 5.59 10.40
C THR A 173 34.10 5.81 9.24
N ASP A 174 34.84 4.79 8.83
CA ASP A 174 35.78 4.81 7.67
C ASP A 174 35.01 4.78 6.32
N ARG A 175 33.71 5.05 6.30
CA ARG A 175 32.92 5.03 5.08
C ARG A 175 33.29 6.22 4.20
N GLU A 176 33.80 5.94 3.00
CA GLU A 176 34.09 6.94 1.97
C GLU A 176 33.06 6.82 0.84
N GLY A 177 32.41 7.94 0.51
CA GLY A 177 31.46 8.04 -0.60
C GLY A 177 30.08 7.42 -0.33
N GLY A 178 29.23 7.40 -1.35
CA GLY A 178 27.82 7.02 -1.27
C GLY A 178 27.43 5.89 -2.24
N PHE A 179 27.31 6.22 -3.51
CA PHE A 179 26.75 5.32 -4.53
C PHE A 179 27.73 4.19 -4.88
N GLY A 180 27.50 3.00 -4.29
CA GLY A 180 28.28 1.80 -4.58
C GLY A 180 29.68 1.78 -3.93
N SER A 181 30.00 2.68 -3.02
CA SER A 181 31.32 2.74 -2.36
C SER A 181 31.62 1.52 -1.47
N THR A 182 30.63 0.72 -1.12
CA THR A 182 30.79 -0.50 -0.31
C THR A 182 30.88 -1.79 -1.15
N GLY A 183 31.04 -1.64 -2.47
CA GLY A 183 31.16 -2.76 -3.43
C GLY A 183 29.83 -3.18 -4.04
N VAL A 184 29.91 -3.97 -5.09
CA VAL A 184 28.83 -4.71 -5.76
C VAL A 184 29.05 -6.19 -5.61
#